data_603729b3e2004eff052c5fda10ae849e
#
_entry.id   603729b3e2004eff052c5fda10ae849e
#
_cell.length_a   1.000
_cell.length_b   1.000
_cell.length_c   1.000
_cell.angle_alpha   90.00
_cell.angle_beta   90.00
_cell.angle_gamma   90.00
#
_symmetry.space_group_name_H-M   'P 1'
#
loop_
_entity.id
_entity.type
_entity.pdbx_description
1 polymer ?
#
loop_
_entity_poly.entity_id
_entity_poly.type
_entity_poly.pdbx_seq_one_letter_code
_entity_poly.pdbx_strand_id
1 'polypeptide(L)'
;MIHRRDFIIALGATGFVSACQSGPPKPSTVTVNVAGQPGMNPGPDGGDRPVTVLIMRLKSAGKFNSADYFALQGDAGTALGADLIGSDSVAVAPGQTASKTITVEPEATTLGLVALVREPGGRTWRTTKSVSPGSTVTINARIGKGGISA
;
A
#
# COMPACT_ATOMS: atom_id res chain seq x y z
N MET A 1 57.51 47.24 33.94
CA MET A 1 56.58 46.37 34.55
C MET A 1 55.68 45.85 33.44
N ILE A 2 55.89 44.65 33.04
CA ILE A 2 55.16 44.09 31.93
C ILE A 2 54.02 43.24 32.47
N HIS A 3 52.83 43.68 32.20
CA HIS A 3 51.70 42.87 32.50
C HIS A 3 51.47 41.90 31.37
N ARG A 4 51.69 40.67 31.67
CA ARG A 4 51.34 39.61 30.76
C ARG A 4 49.83 39.41 30.72
N ARG A 5 49.27 39.75 29.63
CA ARG A 5 47.86 39.48 29.37
C ARG A 5 47.77 38.07 28.83
N ASP A 6 47.33 37.23 29.67
CA ASP A 6 47.00 35.87 29.25
C ASP A 6 45.83 35.93 28.26
N PHE A 7 46.16 35.67 27.04
CA PHE A 7 45.17 35.57 25.99
C PHE A 7 44.57 34.17 26.06
N ILE A 8 43.43 34.05 26.70
CA ILE A 8 42.66 32.79 26.66
C ILE A 8 41.95 32.75 25.32
N ILE A 9 42.50 31.98 24.43
CA ILE A 9 41.80 31.63 23.20
C ILE A 9 40.75 30.61 23.60
N ALA A 10 39.52 31.06 23.73
CA ALA A 10 38.39 30.15 23.80
C ALA A 10 38.25 29.51 22.45
N LEU A 11 38.68 28.27 22.34
CA LEU A 11 38.43 27.45 21.19
C LEU A 11 36.93 27.15 21.18
N GLY A 12 36.20 27.91 20.41
CA GLY A 12 34.80 27.61 20.15
C GLY A 12 34.70 26.24 19.46
N ALA A 13 34.22 25.29 20.21
CA ALA A 13 33.80 24.02 19.58
C ALA A 13 32.65 24.34 18.63
N THR A 14 32.95 24.44 17.36
CA THR A 14 31.97 24.41 16.33
C THR A 14 31.41 22.99 16.34
N GLY A 15 30.34 22.80 17.08
CA GLY A 15 29.56 21.61 16.99
C GLY A 15 29.00 21.53 15.57
N PHE A 16 29.52 20.61 14.80
CA PHE A 16 28.85 20.21 13.59
C PHE A 16 27.55 19.55 13.99
N VAL A 17 26.48 20.33 13.99
CA VAL A 17 25.15 19.73 13.94
C VAL A 17 25.05 19.12 12.56
N SER A 18 25.35 17.83 12.46
CA SER A 18 24.92 17.08 11.30
C SER A 18 23.40 17.07 11.36
N ALA A 19 22.80 18.06 10.72
CA ALA A 19 21.41 17.99 10.40
C ALA A 19 21.25 16.74 9.55
N CYS A 20 20.70 15.67 10.14
CA CYS A 20 20.12 14.62 9.36
C CYS A 20 19.05 15.31 8.53
N GLN A 21 19.39 15.63 7.30
CA GLN A 21 18.42 16.09 6.33
C GLN A 21 17.54 14.90 5.99
N SER A 22 16.54 14.67 6.83
CA SER A 22 15.35 14.02 6.37
C SER A 22 14.71 15.01 5.42
N GLY A 23 15.00 14.90 4.12
CA GLY A 23 14.26 15.63 3.10
C GLY A 23 12.78 15.34 3.24
N PRO A 24 11.90 16.06 2.52
CA PRO A 24 10.48 15.75 2.53
C PRO A 24 10.29 14.27 2.19
N PRO A 25 9.33 13.59 2.81
CA PRO A 25 9.06 12.19 2.52
C PRO A 25 8.84 12.00 1.04
N LYS A 26 9.44 10.95 0.47
CA LYS A 26 9.34 10.64 -0.96
C LYS A 26 8.23 9.64 -1.20
N PRO A 27 7.55 9.71 -2.34
CA PRO A 27 6.61 8.68 -2.73
C PRO A 27 7.32 7.34 -2.97
N SER A 28 6.57 6.27 -2.81
CA SER A 28 7.03 4.92 -3.10
C SER A 28 6.56 4.47 -4.48
N THR A 29 7.31 3.59 -5.10
CA THR A 29 6.90 2.90 -6.33
C THR A 29 6.58 1.46 -5.95
N VAL A 30 5.35 1.04 -6.20
CA VAL A 30 4.89 -0.30 -5.87
C VAL A 30 4.38 -1.00 -7.12
N THR A 31 4.90 -2.18 -7.36
CA THR A 31 4.39 -3.07 -8.41
C THR A 31 3.57 -4.17 -7.74
N VAL A 32 2.31 -4.27 -8.12
CA VAL A 32 1.41 -5.32 -7.64
C VAL A 32 1.22 -6.34 -8.75
N ASN A 33 1.66 -7.55 -8.50
CA ASN A 33 1.43 -8.69 -9.38
C ASN A 33 0.31 -9.54 -8.80
N VAL A 34 -0.67 -9.87 -9.61
CA VAL A 34 -1.80 -10.69 -9.18
C VAL A 34 -1.88 -11.93 -10.08
N ALA A 35 -1.72 -13.09 -9.49
CA ALA A 35 -1.86 -14.36 -10.18
C ALA A 35 -3.25 -14.96 -9.97
N GLY A 36 -3.95 -15.29 -11.03
CA GLY A 36 -5.24 -15.98 -10.99
C GLY A 36 -5.03 -17.48 -10.98
N GLN A 37 -5.53 -18.15 -9.95
CA GLN A 37 -5.46 -19.60 -9.79
C GLN A 37 -6.81 -20.26 -10.04
N PRO A 38 -6.85 -21.58 -10.31
CA PRO A 38 -8.12 -22.29 -10.46
C PRO A 38 -9.04 -22.10 -9.26
N GLY A 39 -10.32 -21.87 -9.53
CA GLY A 39 -11.33 -21.61 -8.51
C GLY A 39 -11.39 -20.17 -8.02
N MET A 40 -10.70 -19.26 -8.68
CA MET A 40 -10.61 -17.85 -8.28
C MET A 40 -11.96 -17.14 -8.28
N ASN A 41 -12.82 -17.42 -9.23
CA ASN A 41 -14.11 -16.74 -9.36
C ASN A 41 -15.10 -17.56 -10.23
N PRO A 42 -15.64 -18.69 -9.72
CA PRO A 42 -16.53 -19.52 -10.50
C PRO A 42 -17.82 -18.78 -10.87
N GLY A 43 -18.19 -18.85 -12.15
CA GLY A 43 -19.49 -18.40 -12.63
C GLY A 43 -20.57 -19.46 -12.45
N PRO A 44 -21.82 -19.18 -12.90
CA PRO A 44 -22.94 -20.13 -12.78
C PRO A 44 -22.69 -21.44 -13.51
N ASP A 45 -21.86 -21.43 -14.55
CA ASP A 45 -21.48 -22.60 -15.35
C ASP A 45 -20.28 -23.36 -14.78
N GLY A 46 -19.75 -22.94 -13.64
CA GLY A 46 -18.56 -23.51 -12.99
C GLY A 46 -17.25 -23.04 -13.56
N GLY A 47 -17.23 -22.31 -14.67
CA GLY A 47 -16.03 -21.73 -15.26
C GLY A 47 -15.61 -20.46 -14.52
N ASP A 48 -14.29 -20.30 -14.29
CA ASP A 48 -13.76 -19.11 -13.65
C ASP A 48 -13.94 -17.88 -14.52
N ARG A 49 -14.26 -16.77 -13.86
CA ARG A 49 -14.37 -15.45 -14.47
C ARG A 49 -13.16 -14.58 -14.07
N PRO A 50 -12.80 -13.59 -14.89
CA PRO A 50 -11.81 -12.60 -14.48
C PRO A 50 -12.20 -11.89 -13.19
N VAL A 51 -11.18 -11.46 -12.43
CA VAL A 51 -11.36 -10.70 -11.20
C VAL A 51 -10.69 -9.35 -11.33
N THR A 52 -11.39 -8.31 -10.93
CA THR A 52 -10.80 -6.99 -10.73
C THR A 52 -10.31 -6.89 -9.30
N VAL A 53 -9.06 -6.51 -9.13
CA VAL A 53 -8.48 -6.21 -7.82
C VAL A 53 -8.39 -4.70 -7.68
N LEU A 54 -9.03 -4.17 -6.65
CA LEU A 54 -8.87 -2.77 -6.26
C LEU A 54 -7.61 -2.64 -5.43
N ILE A 55 -6.81 -1.63 -5.72
CA ILE A 55 -5.59 -1.30 -4.98
C ILE A 55 -5.83 0.05 -4.34
N MET A 56 -6.08 0.05 -3.04
CA MET A 56 -6.42 1.27 -2.30
C MET A 56 -5.22 1.77 -1.51
N ARG A 57 -4.86 3.03 -1.75
CA ARG A 57 -3.80 3.71 -1.01
C ARG A 57 -4.39 4.33 0.24
N LEU A 58 -3.95 3.85 1.41
CA LEU A 58 -4.57 4.15 2.70
C LEU A 58 -3.60 4.85 3.65
N LYS A 59 -4.10 5.84 4.38
CA LYS A 59 -3.39 6.40 5.54
C LYS A 59 -3.40 5.44 6.71
N SER A 60 -4.49 4.70 6.87
CA SER A 60 -4.71 3.73 7.93
C SER A 60 -5.57 2.59 7.44
N ALA A 61 -5.35 1.40 7.99
CA ALA A 61 -6.10 0.20 7.63
C ALA A 61 -7.39 0.01 8.46
N GLY A 62 -7.63 0.80 9.51
CA GLY A 62 -8.72 0.57 10.45
C GLY A 62 -10.10 0.53 9.78
N LYS A 63 -10.47 1.57 9.07
CA LYS A 63 -11.76 1.63 8.37
C LYS A 63 -11.84 0.61 7.24
N PHE A 64 -10.75 0.38 6.54
CA PHE A 64 -10.68 -0.63 5.48
C PHE A 64 -10.98 -2.04 6.03
N ASN A 65 -10.41 -2.38 7.17
CA ASN A 65 -10.59 -3.70 7.79
C ASN A 65 -12.00 -3.89 8.37
N SER A 66 -12.71 -2.82 8.69
CA SER A 66 -14.07 -2.89 9.24
C SER A 66 -15.16 -2.64 8.21
N ALA A 67 -14.83 -2.14 7.03
CA ALA A 67 -15.81 -1.92 5.97
C ALA A 67 -16.32 -3.24 5.38
N ASP A 68 -17.58 -3.26 4.94
CA ASP A 68 -18.10 -4.43 4.25
C ASP A 68 -17.71 -4.44 2.76
N TYR A 69 -17.88 -5.60 2.14
CA TYR A 69 -17.50 -5.83 0.75
C TYR A 69 -18.21 -4.87 -0.22
N PHE A 70 -19.53 -4.70 -0.05
CA PHE A 70 -20.31 -3.87 -0.96
C PHE A 70 -20.01 -2.39 -0.82
N ALA A 71 -19.67 -1.94 0.38
CA ALA A 71 -19.25 -0.57 0.61
C ALA A 71 -17.93 -0.25 -0.12
N LEU A 72 -16.96 -1.16 -0.06
CA LEU A 72 -15.69 -1.00 -0.76
C LEU A 72 -15.81 -1.14 -2.27
N GLN A 73 -16.72 -1.98 -2.73
CA GLN A 73 -17.00 -2.15 -4.16
C GLN A 73 -17.72 -0.95 -4.77
N GLY A 74 -18.73 -0.42 -4.07
CA GLY A 74 -19.61 0.60 -4.58
C GLY A 74 -19.12 2.03 -4.36
N ASP A 75 -18.81 2.37 -3.11
CA ASP A 75 -18.41 3.74 -2.72
C ASP A 75 -17.36 3.69 -1.60
N ALA A 76 -16.16 3.30 -1.97
CA ALA A 76 -15.04 3.24 -1.03
C ALA A 76 -14.72 4.61 -0.43
N GLY A 77 -14.91 5.69 -1.17
CA GLY A 77 -14.67 7.05 -0.68
C GLY A 77 -15.54 7.40 0.52
N THR A 78 -16.81 7.05 0.47
CA THR A 78 -17.73 7.24 1.62
C THR A 78 -17.38 6.32 2.77
N ALA A 79 -17.06 5.05 2.50
CA ALA A 79 -16.75 4.07 3.53
C ALA A 79 -15.45 4.38 4.28
N LEU A 80 -14.43 4.84 3.57
CA LEU A 80 -13.08 5.06 4.11
C LEU A 80 -12.80 6.52 4.47
N GLY A 81 -13.53 7.46 3.87
CA GLY A 81 -13.36 8.88 4.14
C GLY A 81 -11.93 9.36 3.89
N ALA A 82 -11.39 10.08 4.86
CA ALA A 82 -10.05 10.65 4.78
C ALA A 82 -8.92 9.60 4.79
N ASP A 83 -9.19 8.37 5.16
CA ASP A 83 -8.19 7.29 5.13
C ASP A 83 -7.84 6.86 3.70
N LEU A 84 -8.74 7.06 2.75
CA LEU A 84 -8.50 6.75 1.35
C LEU A 84 -7.82 7.93 0.65
N ILE A 85 -6.59 7.72 0.20
CA ILE A 85 -5.86 8.71 -0.60
C ILE A 85 -6.19 8.56 -2.07
N GLY A 86 -6.27 7.34 -2.54
CA GLY A 86 -6.61 7.04 -3.93
C GLY A 86 -6.78 5.56 -4.17
N SER A 87 -7.28 5.22 -5.33
CA SER A 87 -7.56 3.84 -5.71
C SER A 87 -7.13 3.59 -7.16
N ASP A 88 -6.54 2.44 -7.37
CA ASP A 88 -6.20 1.89 -8.68
C ASP A 88 -6.85 0.52 -8.81
N SER A 89 -6.83 -0.04 -10.01
CA SER A 89 -7.35 -1.38 -10.24
C SER A 89 -6.52 -2.14 -11.27
N VAL A 90 -6.56 -3.45 -11.16
CA VAL A 90 -5.97 -4.36 -12.13
C VAL A 90 -6.90 -5.53 -12.33
N ALA A 91 -7.11 -5.93 -13.58
CA ALA A 91 -7.93 -7.10 -13.91
C ALA A 91 -7.03 -8.29 -14.19
N VAL A 92 -7.36 -9.45 -13.63
CA VAL A 92 -6.64 -10.68 -13.84
C VAL A 92 -7.58 -11.76 -14.39
N ALA A 93 -7.16 -12.41 -15.48
CA ALA A 93 -7.88 -13.53 -16.05
C ALA A 93 -7.45 -14.86 -15.38
N PRO A 94 -8.32 -15.87 -15.37
CA PRO A 94 -7.97 -17.19 -14.83
C PRO A 94 -6.71 -17.77 -15.49
N GLY A 95 -5.79 -18.27 -14.67
CA GLY A 95 -4.52 -18.82 -15.13
C GLY A 95 -3.51 -17.80 -15.61
N GLN A 96 -3.79 -16.52 -15.49
CA GLN A 96 -2.91 -15.41 -15.91
C GLN A 96 -2.35 -14.66 -14.71
N THR A 97 -1.29 -13.91 -14.95
CA THR A 97 -0.77 -12.94 -13.99
C THR A 97 -0.88 -11.55 -14.60
N ALA A 98 -1.47 -10.64 -13.87
CA ALA A 98 -1.56 -9.23 -14.23
C ALA A 98 -0.69 -8.39 -13.31
N SER A 99 -0.12 -7.32 -13.82
CA SER A 99 0.74 -6.42 -13.05
C SER A 99 0.28 -4.98 -13.18
N LYS A 100 0.39 -4.24 -12.09
CA LYS A 100 0.14 -2.80 -12.05
C LYS A 100 1.22 -2.13 -11.23
N THR A 101 1.87 -1.14 -11.81
CA THR A 101 2.83 -0.30 -11.07
C THR A 101 2.16 1.02 -10.74
N ILE A 102 2.21 1.38 -9.47
CA ILE A 102 1.59 2.60 -8.94
C ILE A 102 2.59 3.43 -8.15
N THR A 103 2.34 4.72 -8.10
CA THR A 103 3.02 5.62 -7.19
C THR A 103 2.17 5.76 -5.93
N VAL A 104 2.80 5.56 -4.78
CA VAL A 104 2.14 5.61 -3.48
C VAL A 104 2.65 6.84 -2.73
N GLU A 105 1.76 7.72 -2.39
CA GLU A 105 2.05 8.97 -1.67
C GLU A 105 2.66 8.66 -0.29
N PRO A 106 3.55 9.53 0.23
CA PRO A 106 4.19 9.29 1.52
C PRO A 106 3.21 9.13 2.69
N GLU A 107 2.04 9.75 2.61
CA GLU A 107 1.00 9.63 3.62
C GLU A 107 0.31 8.27 3.61
N ALA A 108 0.36 7.56 2.49
CA ALA A 108 -0.20 6.23 2.37
C ALA A 108 0.80 5.21 2.90
N THR A 109 0.54 4.70 4.09
CA THR A 109 1.40 3.73 4.76
C THR A 109 0.93 2.29 4.56
N THR A 110 -0.23 2.11 3.96
CA THR A 110 -0.85 0.80 3.77
C THR A 110 -1.51 0.73 2.39
N LEU A 111 -1.36 -0.40 1.73
CA LEU A 111 -2.16 -0.75 0.56
C LEU A 111 -3.22 -1.77 0.95
N GLY A 112 -4.47 -1.47 0.63
CA GLY A 112 -5.57 -2.41 0.74
C GLY A 112 -5.83 -3.03 -0.63
N LEU A 113 -5.87 -4.34 -0.71
CA LEU A 113 -6.22 -5.09 -1.91
C LEU A 113 -7.59 -5.71 -1.73
N VAL A 114 -8.49 -5.47 -2.67
CA VAL A 114 -9.84 -6.04 -2.66
C VAL A 114 -10.04 -6.83 -3.95
N ALA A 115 -10.31 -8.11 -3.80
CA ALA A 115 -10.67 -8.97 -4.93
C ALA A 115 -12.19 -8.92 -5.13
N LEU A 116 -12.63 -8.38 -6.25
CA LEU A 116 -14.04 -8.28 -6.58
C LEU A 116 -14.52 -9.59 -7.19
N VAL A 117 -14.81 -10.54 -6.31
CA VAL A 117 -15.31 -11.87 -6.69
C VAL A 117 -16.83 -11.90 -6.65
N ARG A 118 -17.43 -12.80 -7.43
CA ARG A 118 -18.88 -12.96 -7.51
C ARG A 118 -19.51 -13.38 -6.18
N GLU A 119 -18.83 -14.28 -5.46
CA GLU A 119 -19.30 -14.82 -4.18
C GLU A 119 -18.24 -14.62 -3.09
N PRO A 120 -18.23 -13.46 -2.43
CA PRO A 120 -17.22 -13.17 -1.41
C PRO A 120 -17.44 -13.93 -0.09
N GLY A 121 -18.63 -14.45 0.16
CA GLY A 121 -18.93 -15.19 1.38
C GLY A 121 -18.06 -16.44 1.51
N GLY A 122 -17.44 -16.62 2.70
CA GLY A 122 -16.55 -17.75 2.96
C GLY A 122 -15.17 -17.64 2.31
N ARG A 123 -14.84 -16.50 1.70
CA ARG A 123 -13.55 -16.26 1.06
C ARG A 123 -12.86 -15.05 1.70
N THR A 124 -11.54 -15.05 1.66
CA THR A 124 -10.75 -13.85 1.98
C THR A 124 -10.77 -12.94 0.76
N TRP A 125 -11.57 -11.89 0.78
CA TRP A 125 -11.72 -10.99 -0.36
C TRP A 125 -10.90 -9.71 -0.25
N ARG A 126 -10.24 -9.49 0.88
CA ARG A 126 -9.35 -8.35 1.11
C ARG A 126 -8.08 -8.75 1.85
N THR A 127 -7.03 -7.99 1.64
CA THR A 127 -5.77 -8.09 2.38
C THR A 127 -5.09 -6.74 2.42
N THR A 128 -4.15 -6.56 3.32
CA THR A 128 -3.38 -5.32 3.45
C THR A 128 -1.89 -5.60 3.40
N LYS A 129 -1.13 -4.61 2.91
CA LYS A 129 0.32 -4.60 2.93
C LYS A 129 0.83 -3.24 3.37
N SER A 130 1.79 -3.23 4.27
CA SER A 130 2.45 -2.00 4.69
C SER A 130 3.42 -1.52 3.62
N VAL A 131 3.51 -0.20 3.46
CA VAL A 131 4.44 0.44 2.53
C VAL A 131 5.18 1.53 3.29
N SER A 132 6.52 1.47 3.26
CA SER A 132 7.35 2.53 3.81
C SER A 132 7.56 3.63 2.79
N PRO A 133 7.51 4.92 3.17
CA PRO A 133 7.75 6.02 2.25
C PRO A 133 9.12 5.91 1.57
N GLY A 134 9.19 6.27 0.28
CA GLY A 134 10.43 6.28 -0.49
C GLY A 134 10.95 4.89 -0.88
N SER A 135 10.15 3.85 -0.72
CA SER A 135 10.56 2.49 -1.06
C SER A 135 10.17 2.11 -2.50
N THR A 136 10.86 1.11 -3.03
CA THR A 136 10.48 0.41 -4.26
C THR A 136 10.18 -1.03 -3.89
N VAL A 137 8.92 -1.43 -4.04
CA VAL A 137 8.42 -2.70 -3.52
C VAL A 137 7.65 -3.45 -4.61
N THR A 138 7.76 -4.77 -4.59
CA THR A 138 6.91 -5.66 -5.38
C THR A 138 6.04 -6.48 -4.44
N ILE A 139 4.74 -6.43 -4.66
CA ILE A 139 3.76 -7.23 -3.92
C ILE A 139 3.26 -8.32 -4.86
N ASN A 140 3.42 -9.58 -4.45
CA ASN A 140 2.92 -10.72 -5.19
C ASN A 140 1.67 -11.25 -4.51
N ALA A 141 0.54 -11.03 -5.14
CA ALA A 141 -0.75 -11.50 -4.69
C ALA A 141 -1.25 -12.64 -5.58
N ARG A 142 -2.11 -13.46 -5.03
CA ARG A 142 -2.79 -14.52 -5.79
C ARG A 142 -4.22 -14.66 -5.34
N ILE A 143 -5.07 -15.06 -6.25
CA ILE A 143 -6.48 -15.30 -6.01
C ILE A 143 -6.78 -16.75 -6.37
N GLY A 144 -7.29 -17.49 -5.40
CA GLY A 144 -7.68 -18.88 -5.57
C GLY A 144 -9.03 -19.14 -4.92
N LYS A 145 -9.33 -20.41 -4.65
CA LYS A 145 -10.59 -20.82 -4.00
C LYS A 145 -10.82 -20.15 -2.65
N GLY A 146 -9.76 -19.95 -1.88
CA GLY A 146 -9.84 -19.32 -0.57
C GLY A 146 -9.94 -17.80 -0.61
N GLY A 147 -9.78 -17.20 -1.77
CA GLY A 147 -9.76 -15.75 -1.96
C GLY A 147 -8.39 -15.21 -2.29
N ILE A 148 -8.16 -13.93 -1.94
CA ILE A 148 -6.89 -13.24 -2.17
C ILE A 148 -5.92 -13.45 -1.01
N SER A 149 -4.66 -13.63 -1.35
CA SER A 149 -3.53 -13.64 -0.41
C SER A 149 -2.33 -12.91 -1.01
N ALA A 150 -1.53 -12.34 -0.17
CA ALA A 150 -0.33 -11.60 -0.61
C ALA A 150 0.80 -11.70 0.42
#